data_4fe957eac43b0c1e9974baccd9e1ac45
#
_entry.id   4fe957eac43b0c1e9974baccd9e1ac45
#
_cell.length_a   1.000
_cell.length_b   1.000
_cell.length_c   1.000
_cell.angle_alpha   90.00
_cell.angle_beta   90.00
_cell.angle_gamma   90.00
#
_symmetry.space_group_name_H-M   'P 1'
#
loop_
_entity.id
_entity.type
_entity.pdbx_description
1 polymer ?
#
loop_
_entity_poly.entity_id
_entity_poly.type
_entity_poly.pdbx_seq_one_letter_code
_entity_poly.pdbx_strand_id
1 'polypeptide(L)'
;MDDAFWLRYLRAHADPQTRTLHAAGTILATLVGTVGIARRSPKLIGAALLCGYGPAWYTHAFIEHNKPETFSAPLRSLASDYRMCWGLLTGTLEEDLRRANQPAATVV
;
A
#
# COMPACT_ATOMS: atom_id res chain seq x y z
N MET A 1 -4.76 -3.26 14.28
CA MET A 1 -3.96 -2.20 13.65
C MET A 1 -4.43 -0.85 14.17
N ASP A 2 -3.50 0.05 14.36
CA ASP A 2 -3.78 1.40 14.84
C ASP A 2 -4.55 2.20 13.78
N ASP A 3 -5.75 2.69 14.14
CA ASP A 3 -6.56 3.48 13.21
C ASP A 3 -5.89 4.80 12.82
N ALA A 4 -5.15 5.42 13.72
CA ALA A 4 -4.45 6.66 13.42
C ALA A 4 -3.39 6.42 12.33
N PHE A 5 -2.65 5.32 12.42
CA PHE A 5 -1.70 4.94 11.37
C PHE A 5 -2.40 4.66 10.06
N TRP A 6 -3.50 3.90 10.11
CA TRP A 6 -4.26 3.52 8.91
C TRP A 6 -4.79 4.75 8.17
N LEU A 7 -5.36 5.71 8.90
CA LEU A 7 -5.88 6.93 8.29
C LEU A 7 -4.76 7.80 7.71
N ARG A 8 -3.62 7.87 8.40
CA ARG A 8 -2.44 8.57 7.87
C ARG A 8 -1.91 7.88 6.61
N TYR A 9 -1.88 6.55 6.62
CA TYR A 9 -1.48 5.77 5.45
C TYR A 9 -2.38 6.11 4.24
N LEU A 10 -3.69 6.16 4.44
CA LEU A 10 -4.61 6.49 3.36
C LEU A 10 -4.42 7.91 2.86
N ARG A 11 -4.15 8.87 3.74
CA ARG A 11 -3.85 10.24 3.30
C ARG A 11 -2.58 10.30 2.46
N ALA A 12 -1.61 9.46 2.76
CA ALA A 12 -0.37 9.38 1.97
C ALA A 12 -0.58 8.67 0.63
N HIS A 13 -1.73 8.05 0.43
CA HIS A 13 -2.13 7.37 -0.81
C HIS A 13 -3.40 8.01 -1.37
N ALA A 14 -3.41 9.33 -1.46
CA ALA A 14 -4.62 10.10 -1.76
C ALA A 14 -5.10 9.95 -3.20
N ASP A 15 -4.19 9.74 -4.14
CA ASP A 15 -4.52 9.64 -5.55
C ASP A 15 -5.03 8.22 -5.87
N PRO A 16 -6.20 8.10 -6.56
CA PRO A 16 -6.69 6.78 -6.95
C PRO A 16 -5.70 5.96 -7.78
N GLN A 17 -4.89 6.62 -8.59
CA GLN A 17 -3.85 5.96 -9.38
C GLN A 17 -2.81 5.31 -8.48
N THR A 18 -2.40 6.00 -7.42
CA THR A 18 -1.47 5.47 -6.42
C THR A 18 -2.03 4.19 -5.81
N ARG A 19 -3.29 4.22 -5.40
CA ARG A 19 -3.93 3.06 -4.76
C ARG A 19 -4.02 1.88 -5.71
N THR A 20 -4.38 2.13 -6.97
CA THR A 20 -4.48 1.07 -7.98
C THR A 20 -3.12 0.44 -8.27
N LEU A 21 -2.08 1.26 -8.43
CA LEU A 21 -0.73 0.76 -8.68
C LEU A 21 -0.19 -0.01 -7.47
N HIS A 22 -0.46 0.46 -6.26
CA HIS A 22 -0.09 -0.26 -5.04
C HIS A 22 -0.78 -1.63 -4.97
N ALA A 23 -2.08 -1.68 -5.23
CA ALA A 23 -2.83 -2.94 -5.19
C ALA A 23 -2.31 -3.91 -6.24
N ALA A 24 -2.09 -3.44 -7.47
CA ALA A 24 -1.55 -4.27 -8.54
C ALA A 24 -0.17 -4.81 -8.19
N GLY A 25 0.69 -3.95 -7.65
CA GLY A 25 2.02 -4.34 -7.21
C GLY A 25 1.99 -5.37 -6.07
N THR A 26 1.10 -5.18 -5.10
CA THR A 26 0.93 -6.10 -3.97
C THR A 26 0.49 -7.48 -4.45
N ILE A 27 -0.50 -7.53 -5.35
CA ILE A 27 -0.99 -8.80 -5.90
C ILE A 27 0.12 -9.49 -6.67
N LEU A 28 0.78 -8.78 -7.57
CA LEU A 28 1.83 -9.35 -8.40
C LEU A 28 3.02 -9.80 -7.56
N ALA A 29 3.43 -9.00 -6.58
CA ALA A 29 4.52 -9.36 -5.68
C ALA A 29 4.18 -10.62 -4.88
N THR A 30 2.94 -10.75 -4.43
CA THR A 30 2.50 -11.93 -3.68
C THR A 30 2.55 -13.18 -4.56
N LEU A 31 2.06 -13.10 -5.80
CA LEU A 31 2.07 -14.23 -6.72
C LEU A 31 3.50 -14.65 -7.09
N VAL A 32 4.31 -13.70 -7.52
CA VAL A 32 5.71 -13.97 -7.92
C VAL A 32 6.52 -14.43 -6.72
N GLY A 33 6.33 -13.81 -5.56
CA GLY A 33 7.04 -14.16 -4.33
C GLY A 33 6.70 -15.57 -3.85
N THR A 34 5.43 -15.96 -3.94
CA THR A 34 4.99 -17.31 -3.58
C THR A 34 5.67 -18.35 -4.45
N VAL A 35 5.68 -18.12 -5.77
CA VAL A 35 6.36 -19.03 -6.70
C VAL A 35 7.87 -19.04 -6.43
N GLY A 36 8.44 -17.88 -6.16
CA GLY A 36 9.87 -17.76 -5.85
C GLY A 36 10.27 -18.55 -4.62
N ILE A 37 9.46 -18.48 -3.55
CA ILE A 37 9.71 -19.26 -2.34
C ILE A 37 9.56 -20.76 -2.62
N ALA A 38 8.48 -21.15 -3.31
CA ALA A 38 8.23 -22.57 -3.64
C ALA A 38 9.36 -23.15 -4.47
N ARG A 39 9.94 -22.39 -5.37
CA ARG A 39 11.03 -22.81 -6.25
C ARG A 39 12.42 -22.55 -5.68
N ARG A 40 12.51 -21.92 -4.50
CA ARG A 40 13.77 -21.51 -3.91
C ARG A 40 14.60 -20.68 -4.89
N SER A 41 13.95 -19.73 -5.57
CA SER A 41 14.56 -18.92 -6.62
C SER A 41 14.85 -17.50 -6.11
N PRO A 42 16.14 -17.14 -5.88
CA PRO A 42 16.47 -15.76 -5.50
C PRO A 42 16.08 -14.74 -6.56
N LYS A 43 16.13 -15.13 -7.84
CA LYS A 43 15.73 -14.23 -8.93
C LYS A 43 14.25 -13.87 -8.86
N LEU A 44 13.38 -14.86 -8.61
CA LEU A 44 11.95 -14.62 -8.50
C LEU A 44 11.63 -13.84 -7.23
N ILE A 45 12.34 -14.10 -6.13
CA ILE A 45 12.15 -13.33 -4.91
C ILE A 45 12.53 -11.87 -5.14
N GLY A 46 13.66 -11.62 -5.82
CA GLY A 46 14.06 -10.27 -6.19
C GLY A 46 13.04 -9.59 -7.09
N ALA A 47 12.51 -10.32 -8.08
CA ALA A 47 11.46 -9.79 -8.96
C ALA A 47 10.20 -9.43 -8.18
N ALA A 48 9.83 -10.22 -7.17
CA ALA A 48 8.68 -9.93 -6.31
C ALA A 48 8.90 -8.63 -5.54
N LEU A 49 10.08 -8.40 -5.01
CA LEU A 49 10.41 -7.16 -4.32
C LEU A 49 10.27 -5.96 -5.24
N LEU A 50 10.75 -6.08 -6.48
CA LEU A 50 10.59 -5.01 -7.47
C LEU A 50 9.13 -4.76 -7.81
N CYS A 51 8.33 -5.82 -7.93
CA CYS A 51 6.90 -5.68 -8.22
C CYS A 51 6.15 -4.96 -7.10
N GLY A 52 6.55 -5.18 -5.86
CA GLY A 52 5.92 -4.54 -4.71
C GLY A 52 6.42 -3.12 -4.48
N TYR A 53 7.73 -2.94 -4.39
CA TYR A 53 8.32 -1.65 -4.04
C TYR A 53 8.45 -0.71 -5.22
N GLY A 54 8.61 -1.21 -6.44
CA GLY A 54 8.74 -0.37 -7.62
C GLY A 54 7.57 0.57 -7.80
N PRO A 55 6.34 0.04 -7.97
CA PRO A 55 5.16 0.90 -8.09
C PRO A 55 4.92 1.76 -6.87
N ALA A 56 5.16 1.23 -5.67
CA ALA A 56 4.96 1.97 -4.43
C ALA A 56 5.87 3.20 -4.37
N TRP A 57 7.15 3.02 -4.60
CA TRP A 57 8.10 4.13 -4.52
C TRP A 57 7.93 5.12 -5.67
N TYR A 58 7.57 4.60 -6.86
CA TYR A 58 7.25 5.47 -7.99
C TYR A 58 6.10 6.42 -7.65
N THR A 59 5.00 5.89 -7.09
CA THR A 59 3.83 6.71 -6.79
C THR A 59 4.10 7.71 -5.68
N HIS A 60 4.85 7.33 -4.66
CA HIS A 60 5.22 8.27 -3.61
C HIS A 60 6.13 9.38 -4.11
N ALA A 61 7.07 9.05 -5.00
CA ALA A 61 8.00 10.03 -5.53
C ALA A 61 7.37 10.96 -6.56
N PHE A 62 6.55 10.43 -7.47
CA PHE A 62 6.11 11.16 -8.66
C PHE A 62 4.64 11.55 -8.67
N ILE A 63 3.81 10.92 -7.86
CA ILE A 63 2.38 11.23 -7.79
C ILE A 63 2.05 11.93 -6.49
N GLU A 64 2.41 11.32 -5.35
CA GLU A 64 2.07 11.85 -4.03
C GLU A 64 3.07 12.87 -3.51
N HIS A 65 4.32 12.80 -3.96
CA HIS A 65 5.42 13.67 -3.51
C HIS A 65 5.64 13.58 -2.00
N ASN A 66 5.66 12.35 -1.49
CA ASN A 66 5.91 12.08 -0.07
C ASN A 66 6.80 10.86 0.09
N LYS A 67 7.14 10.53 1.34
CA LYS A 67 7.96 9.35 1.65
C LYS A 67 7.09 8.13 1.87
N PRO A 68 7.50 6.95 1.36
CA PRO A 68 6.83 5.70 1.73
C PRO A 68 6.97 5.43 3.22
N GLU A 69 5.92 4.89 3.84
CA GLU A 69 5.95 4.48 5.23
C GLU A 69 6.88 3.29 5.50
N THR A 70 7.35 2.63 4.43
CA THR A 70 8.33 1.54 4.51
C THR A 70 9.55 1.93 5.35
N PHE A 71 9.97 3.19 5.28
CA PHE A 71 11.18 3.65 5.98
C PHE A 71 10.98 3.87 7.47
N SER A 72 9.76 4.13 7.93
CA SER A 72 9.49 4.40 9.33
C SER A 72 8.76 3.25 10.04
N ALA A 73 7.92 2.51 9.32
CA ALA A 73 7.09 1.44 9.90
C ALA A 73 6.88 0.33 8.87
N PRO A 74 7.92 -0.48 8.59
CA PRO A 74 7.85 -1.45 7.48
C PRO A 74 6.76 -2.50 7.64
N LEU A 75 6.56 -3.04 8.85
CA LEU A 75 5.55 -4.08 9.05
C LEU A 75 4.13 -3.53 8.99
N ARG A 76 3.90 -2.36 9.59
CA ARG A 76 2.58 -1.72 9.52
C ARG A 76 2.27 -1.27 8.10
N SER A 77 3.27 -0.80 7.38
CA SER A 77 3.14 -0.39 5.99
C SER A 77 2.73 -1.59 5.13
N LEU A 78 3.42 -2.72 5.30
CA LEU A 78 3.10 -3.94 4.55
C LEU A 78 1.69 -4.42 4.86
N ALA A 79 1.30 -4.46 6.14
CA ALA A 79 -0.05 -4.85 6.52
C ALA A 79 -1.09 -3.90 5.92
N SER A 80 -0.79 -2.61 5.88
CA SER A 80 -1.68 -1.60 5.29
C SER A 80 -1.81 -1.76 3.78
N ASP A 81 -0.73 -2.15 3.09
CA ASP A 81 -0.78 -2.45 1.65
C ASP A 81 -1.81 -3.55 1.36
N TYR A 82 -1.80 -4.61 2.16
CA TYR A 82 -2.78 -5.69 2.00
C TYR A 82 -4.19 -5.25 2.39
N ARG A 83 -4.32 -4.47 3.46
CA ARG A 83 -5.61 -3.94 3.86
C ARG A 83 -6.22 -3.03 2.80
N MET A 84 -5.41 -2.18 2.21
CA MET A 84 -5.85 -1.29 1.13
C MET A 84 -6.26 -2.10 -0.11
N CYS A 85 -5.46 -3.10 -0.47
CA CYS A 85 -5.77 -3.98 -1.59
C CYS A 85 -7.12 -4.68 -1.38
N TRP A 86 -7.34 -5.23 -0.20
CA TRP A 86 -8.61 -5.88 0.16
C TRP A 86 -9.78 -4.91 0.08
N GLY A 87 -9.60 -3.69 0.60
CA GLY A 87 -10.63 -2.66 0.57
C GLY A 87 -11.01 -2.25 -0.86
N LEU A 88 -10.01 -2.16 -1.74
CA LEU A 88 -10.27 -1.86 -3.16
C LEU A 88 -11.05 -2.99 -3.83
N LEU A 89 -10.64 -4.24 -3.59
CA LEU A 89 -11.27 -5.39 -4.22
C LEU A 89 -12.71 -5.62 -3.76
N THR A 90 -13.01 -5.30 -2.50
CA THR A 90 -14.32 -5.50 -1.91
C THR A 90 -15.21 -4.27 -1.95
N GLY A 91 -14.67 -3.13 -2.36
CA GLY A 91 -15.43 -1.87 -2.39
C GLY A 91 -15.66 -1.24 -1.02
N THR A 92 -14.95 -1.70 0.02
CA THR A 92 -15.13 -1.19 1.38
C THR A 92 -14.19 -0.03 1.74
N LEU A 93 -13.29 0.34 0.84
CA LEU A 93 -12.29 1.36 1.12
C LEU A 93 -12.87 2.77 1.18
N GLU A 94 -13.98 3.02 0.50
CA GLU A 94 -14.59 4.35 0.38
C GLU A 94 -14.85 5.00 1.74
N GLU A 95 -15.40 4.23 2.68
CA GLU A 95 -15.71 4.72 4.01
C GLU A 95 -14.46 5.16 4.75
N ASP A 96 -13.41 4.34 4.66
CA ASP A 96 -12.15 4.64 5.31
C ASP A 96 -11.47 5.88 4.67
N LEU A 97 -11.59 6.03 3.35
CA LEU A 97 -11.07 7.20 2.67
C LEU A 97 -11.79 8.48 3.11
N ARG A 98 -13.11 8.42 3.31
CA ARG A 98 -13.85 9.56 3.83
C ARG A 98 -13.37 9.93 5.24
N ARG A 99 -13.18 8.93 6.09
CA ARG A 99 -12.66 9.15 7.44
C ARG A 99 -11.28 9.78 7.41
N ALA A 100 -10.42 9.32 6.51
CA ALA A 100 -9.05 9.81 6.39
C ALA A 100 -9.01 11.28 5.96
N ASN A 101 -9.99 11.72 5.17
CA ASN A 101 -10.02 13.06 4.60
C ASN A 101 -10.85 14.05 5.42
N GLN A 102 -11.42 13.62 6.53
CA GLN A 102 -12.17 14.52 7.40
C GLN A 102 -11.20 15.46 8.14
N PRO A 103 -11.51 16.77 8.18
CA PRO A 103 -10.71 17.72 8.97
C PRO A 103 -10.79 17.37 10.45
N ALA A 104 -9.68 17.51 11.16
CA ALA A 104 -9.63 17.26 12.60
C ALA A 104 -10.61 18.17 13.35
N ALA A 105 -10.80 19.38 12.87
CA ALA A 105 -11.68 20.36 13.49
C ALA A 105 -13.15 19.92 13.54
N THR A 106 -13.54 18.99 12.68
CA THR A 106 -14.93 18.51 12.66
C THR A 106 -15.25 17.58 13.81
N VAL A 107 -14.25 17.22 14.58
CA VAL A 107 -14.39 16.29 15.69
C VAL A 107 -15.01 16.98 16.93
N VAL A 108 -15.12 18.26 16.91
CA VAL A 108 -15.63 19.02 18.04
C VAL A 108 -17.06 18.70 18.36
#